data_a7ed438561aa0db2fe202caf944c08b6
#
_entry.id   a7ed438561aa0db2fe202caf944c08b6
#
_cell.length_a   1.000
_cell.length_b   1.000
_cell.length_c   1.000
_cell.angle_alpha   90.00
_cell.angle_beta   90.00
_cell.angle_gamma   90.00
#
_symmetry.space_group_name_H-M   'P 1'
#
loop_
_entity.id
_entity.type
_entity.pdbx_description
1 polymer ?
#
loop_
_entity_poly.entity_id
_entity_poly.type
_entity_poly.pdbx_seq_one_letter_code
_entity_poly.pdbx_strand_id
1 'polypeptide(L)'
;MKFKRIFLIVLDSLGVGETADAINFGDNGSNTLGHINEQCDLFVPNLKKIGFLDTINMNENPNTEAYYTIAKPINAGKDTLNGHYEMVGIKHDVQFKTFNNGFPYDILVGIEQVTGRRVVGNKCCIDDAIIQELGERQVSYGSLIIYTSADSDLQVAAHEDCIPINTLHQYCERIRELTWKDEWRVGRV
;
A
#
# COMPACT_ATOMS: atom_id res chain seq x y z
N MET A 1 -20.71 16.85 -23.86
CA MET A 1 -21.58 16.56 -22.69
C MET A 1 -20.78 16.87 -21.45
N LYS A 2 -21.26 17.68 -20.48
CA LYS A 2 -20.55 17.89 -19.20
C LYS A 2 -21.10 16.88 -18.19
N PHE A 3 -20.23 15.97 -17.71
CA PHE A 3 -20.59 15.08 -16.62
C PHE A 3 -20.78 15.89 -15.32
N LYS A 4 -21.82 15.58 -14.57
CA LYS A 4 -22.07 16.20 -13.26
C LYS A 4 -21.44 15.44 -12.10
N ARG A 5 -21.14 14.15 -12.30
CA ARG A 5 -20.50 13.25 -11.33
C ARG A 5 -19.62 12.25 -12.07
N ILE A 6 -18.51 11.89 -11.42
CA ILE A 6 -17.63 10.80 -11.81
C ILE A 6 -17.43 9.94 -10.55
N PHE A 7 -17.55 8.63 -10.72
CA PHE A 7 -17.25 7.64 -9.66
C PHE A 7 -16.02 6.86 -10.12
N LEU A 8 -14.97 6.87 -9.30
CA LEU A 8 -13.82 6.00 -9.47
C LEU A 8 -13.96 4.85 -8.46
N ILE A 9 -14.08 3.62 -8.96
CA ILE A 9 -14.17 2.42 -8.14
C ILE A 9 -12.88 1.62 -8.36
N VAL A 10 -12.10 1.43 -7.31
CA VAL A 10 -10.88 0.63 -7.32
C VAL A 10 -11.18 -0.70 -6.65
N LEU A 11 -10.96 -1.78 -7.40
CA LEU A 11 -11.01 -3.14 -6.85
C LEU A 11 -9.60 -3.49 -6.38
N ASP A 12 -9.43 -3.56 -5.08
CA ASP A 12 -8.14 -3.84 -4.46
C ASP A 12 -7.62 -5.22 -4.83
N SER A 13 -6.31 -5.34 -4.95
CA SER A 13 -5.60 -6.60 -5.24
C SER A 13 -6.02 -7.30 -6.54
N LEU A 14 -6.66 -6.61 -7.47
CA LEU A 14 -7.17 -7.17 -8.70
C LEU A 14 -6.42 -6.64 -9.92
N GLY A 15 -5.52 -7.46 -10.46
CA GLY A 15 -4.74 -7.16 -11.65
C GLY A 15 -5.02 -8.14 -12.80
N VAL A 16 -4.67 -7.72 -14.02
CA VAL A 16 -4.74 -8.52 -15.24
C VAL A 16 -3.37 -8.57 -15.89
N GLY A 17 -2.78 -9.78 -15.92
CA GLY A 17 -1.44 -10.00 -16.45
C GLY A 17 -0.33 -9.43 -15.57
N GLU A 18 0.91 -9.57 -16.04
CA GLU A 18 2.12 -9.12 -15.37
C GLU A 18 2.76 -7.92 -16.06
N THR A 19 3.58 -7.16 -15.33
CA THR A 19 4.42 -6.10 -15.88
C THR A 19 5.74 -6.67 -16.39
N ALA A 20 6.45 -5.95 -17.27
CA ALA A 20 7.73 -6.39 -17.83
C ALA A 20 8.82 -6.60 -16.78
N ASP A 21 8.71 -5.94 -15.63
CA ASP A 21 9.64 -5.99 -14.50
C ASP A 21 9.18 -6.92 -13.35
N ALA A 22 8.08 -7.65 -13.54
CA ALA A 22 7.52 -8.57 -12.55
C ALA A 22 8.55 -9.58 -12.00
N ILE A 23 9.46 -10.02 -12.84
CA ILE A 23 10.55 -10.95 -12.45
C ILE A 23 11.43 -10.36 -11.33
N ASN A 24 11.64 -9.05 -11.30
CA ASN A 24 12.46 -8.38 -10.29
C ASN A 24 11.81 -8.39 -8.90
N PHE A 25 10.50 -8.64 -8.85
CA PHE A 25 9.69 -8.65 -7.64
C PHE A 25 9.18 -10.05 -7.27
N GLY A 26 9.57 -11.09 -8.03
CA GLY A 26 9.10 -12.44 -7.81
C GLY A 26 7.63 -12.68 -8.23
N ASP A 27 7.08 -11.82 -9.07
CA ASP A 27 5.68 -11.83 -9.51
C ASP A 27 5.48 -12.39 -10.92
N ASN A 28 6.44 -13.12 -11.40
CA ASN A 28 6.38 -13.75 -12.71
C ASN A 28 5.13 -14.62 -12.83
N GLY A 29 4.35 -14.43 -13.90
CA GLY A 29 3.09 -15.15 -14.12
C GLY A 29 1.91 -14.61 -13.34
N SER A 30 2.01 -13.45 -12.69
CA SER A 30 0.90 -12.85 -11.96
C SER A 30 -0.25 -12.47 -12.91
N ASN A 31 -1.46 -12.92 -12.60
CA ASN A 31 -2.68 -12.63 -13.35
C ASN A 31 -3.90 -12.92 -12.47
N THR A 32 -4.13 -12.09 -11.46
CA THR A 32 -5.13 -12.38 -10.42
C THR A 32 -6.52 -12.63 -10.99
N LEU A 33 -7.02 -11.75 -11.86
CA LEU A 33 -8.35 -11.91 -12.45
C LEU A 33 -8.42 -13.15 -13.36
N GLY A 34 -7.38 -13.39 -14.16
CA GLY A 34 -7.30 -14.57 -15.02
C GLY A 34 -7.32 -15.87 -14.21
N HIS A 35 -6.47 -15.98 -13.18
CA HIS A 35 -6.41 -17.17 -12.33
C HIS A 35 -7.72 -17.41 -11.55
N ILE A 36 -8.36 -16.35 -11.05
CA ILE A 36 -9.67 -16.49 -10.41
C ILE A 36 -10.71 -17.01 -11.41
N ASN A 37 -10.73 -16.46 -12.63
CA ASN A 37 -11.67 -16.88 -13.66
C ASN A 37 -11.45 -18.34 -14.12
N GLU A 38 -10.21 -18.83 -14.05
CA GLU A 38 -9.88 -20.24 -14.33
C GLU A 38 -10.30 -21.19 -13.21
N GLN A 39 -10.25 -20.74 -11.97
CA GLN A 39 -10.55 -21.56 -10.78
C GLN A 39 -12.01 -21.51 -10.35
N CYS A 40 -12.71 -20.45 -10.69
CA CYS A 40 -14.08 -20.20 -10.25
C CYS A 40 -14.95 -19.75 -11.41
N ASP A 41 -16.19 -20.20 -11.44
CA ASP A 41 -17.22 -19.65 -12.34
C ASP A 41 -17.68 -18.30 -11.79
N LEU A 42 -17.07 -17.21 -12.29
CA LEU A 42 -17.35 -15.85 -11.85
C LEU A 42 -18.73 -15.37 -12.31
N PHE A 43 -19.68 -15.35 -11.39
CA PHE A 43 -21.01 -14.78 -11.67
C PHE A 43 -21.04 -13.27 -11.45
N VAL A 44 -20.58 -12.52 -12.44
CA VAL A 44 -20.51 -11.04 -12.44
C VAL A 44 -21.21 -10.44 -13.66
N PRO A 45 -22.53 -10.63 -13.80
CA PRO A 45 -23.24 -10.33 -15.06
C PRO A 45 -23.19 -8.86 -15.45
N ASN A 46 -23.19 -7.93 -14.49
CA ASN A 46 -23.12 -6.50 -14.79
C ASN A 46 -21.71 -6.06 -15.20
N LEU A 47 -20.67 -6.57 -14.56
CA LEU A 47 -19.28 -6.30 -14.95
C LEU A 47 -18.97 -6.92 -16.31
N LYS A 48 -19.52 -8.09 -16.61
CA LYS A 48 -19.37 -8.73 -17.91
C LYS A 48 -19.94 -7.86 -19.04
N LYS A 49 -21.10 -7.21 -18.85
CA LYS A 49 -21.70 -6.31 -19.83
C LYS A 49 -20.82 -5.11 -20.18
N ILE A 50 -20.02 -4.64 -19.25
CA ILE A 50 -19.08 -3.52 -19.47
C ILE A 50 -17.69 -3.97 -19.91
N GLY A 51 -17.51 -5.24 -20.26
CA GLY A 51 -16.25 -5.76 -20.81
C GLY A 51 -15.20 -6.14 -19.76
N PHE A 52 -15.56 -6.23 -18.49
CA PHE A 52 -14.59 -6.51 -17.42
C PHE A 52 -13.85 -7.84 -17.61
N LEU A 53 -14.54 -8.91 -17.95
CA LEU A 53 -13.91 -10.22 -18.21
C LEU A 53 -13.21 -10.27 -19.57
N ASP A 54 -13.57 -9.41 -20.51
CA ASP A 54 -12.91 -9.34 -21.82
C ASP A 54 -11.47 -8.81 -21.70
N THR A 55 -11.14 -8.11 -20.61
CA THR A 55 -9.78 -7.66 -20.32
C THR A 55 -8.80 -8.81 -20.11
N ILE A 56 -9.24 -9.99 -19.65
CA ILE A 56 -8.37 -11.15 -19.38
C ILE A 56 -7.58 -11.56 -20.63
N ASN A 57 -8.23 -11.58 -21.79
CA ASN A 57 -7.64 -11.99 -23.07
C ASN A 57 -7.61 -10.85 -24.09
N MET A 58 -7.92 -9.63 -23.69
CA MET A 58 -8.06 -8.46 -24.60
C MET A 58 -8.94 -8.77 -25.82
N ASN A 59 -10.02 -9.50 -25.61
CA ASN A 59 -10.95 -9.83 -26.66
C ASN A 59 -11.79 -8.60 -27.02
N GLU A 60 -11.93 -8.34 -28.32
CA GLU A 60 -12.90 -7.37 -28.79
C GLU A 60 -14.32 -7.93 -28.62
N ASN A 61 -15.12 -7.26 -27.81
CA ASN A 61 -16.51 -7.61 -27.60
C ASN A 61 -17.42 -6.51 -28.16
N PRO A 62 -18.01 -6.72 -29.35
CA PRO A 62 -18.84 -5.70 -29.98
C PRO A 62 -20.16 -5.44 -29.22
N ASN A 63 -20.51 -6.31 -28.27
CA ASN A 63 -21.74 -6.18 -27.46
C ASN A 63 -21.49 -5.51 -26.11
N THR A 64 -20.29 -5.01 -25.84
CA THR A 64 -20.02 -4.31 -24.58
C THR A 64 -20.76 -2.97 -24.52
N GLU A 65 -21.29 -2.66 -23.36
CA GLU A 65 -21.99 -1.40 -23.07
C GLU A 65 -21.04 -0.27 -22.64
N ALA A 66 -19.72 -0.53 -22.60
CA ALA A 66 -18.71 0.41 -22.10
C ALA A 66 -17.38 0.30 -22.86
N TYR A 67 -16.46 1.19 -22.53
CA TYR A 67 -15.07 1.11 -22.99
C TYR A 67 -14.22 0.49 -21.89
N TYR A 68 -13.31 -0.41 -22.26
CA TYR A 68 -12.34 -1.01 -21.36
C TYR A 68 -10.94 -1.04 -21.98
N THR A 69 -9.92 -1.04 -21.14
CA THR A 69 -8.52 -1.14 -21.56
C THR A 69 -7.68 -1.68 -20.43
N ILE A 70 -6.46 -2.10 -20.74
CA ILE A 70 -5.43 -2.43 -19.74
C ILE A 70 -4.41 -1.30 -19.74
N ALA A 71 -4.17 -0.72 -18.57
CA ALA A 71 -3.11 0.25 -18.35
C ALA A 71 -1.92 -0.45 -17.68
N LYS A 72 -0.70 -0.11 -18.09
CA LYS A 72 0.52 -0.57 -17.45
C LYS A 72 1.08 0.53 -16.57
N PRO A 73 1.53 0.22 -15.33
CA PRO A 73 2.19 1.20 -14.48
C PRO A 73 3.51 1.67 -15.11
N ILE A 74 3.87 2.92 -14.85
CA ILE A 74 5.10 3.56 -15.34
C ILE A 74 6.04 3.98 -14.20
N ASN A 75 5.54 4.09 -12.96
CA ASN A 75 6.37 4.40 -11.80
C ASN A 75 7.28 3.22 -11.45
N ALA A 76 8.46 3.53 -10.95
CA ALA A 76 9.37 2.51 -10.44
C ALA A 76 8.83 1.92 -9.13
N GLY A 77 8.91 0.58 -8.99
CA GLY A 77 8.50 -0.13 -7.79
C GLY A 77 7.11 -0.76 -7.89
N LYS A 78 6.81 -1.56 -6.88
CA LYS A 78 5.65 -2.45 -6.83
C LYS A 78 4.90 -2.26 -5.52
N ASP A 79 4.60 -1.09 -5.10
CA ASP A 79 3.77 -0.91 -3.91
C ASP A 79 2.45 -0.20 -4.25
N THR A 80 1.49 -0.37 -3.37
CA THR A 80 0.15 0.21 -3.48
C THR A 80 0.19 1.72 -3.68
N LEU A 81 1.14 2.42 -3.04
CA LEU A 81 1.23 3.87 -3.10
C LEU A 81 1.60 4.35 -4.50
N ASN A 82 2.50 3.64 -5.20
CA ASN A 82 2.87 3.93 -6.58
C ASN A 82 1.64 3.87 -7.51
N GLY A 83 0.84 2.81 -7.38
CA GLY A 83 -0.39 2.67 -8.16
C GLY A 83 -1.40 3.80 -7.89
N HIS A 84 -1.57 4.21 -6.64
CA HIS A 84 -2.47 5.32 -6.30
C HIS A 84 -1.97 6.66 -6.85
N TYR A 85 -0.68 6.93 -6.81
CA TYR A 85 -0.10 8.14 -7.42
C TYR A 85 -0.32 8.18 -8.92
N GLU A 86 -0.14 7.07 -9.62
CA GLU A 86 -0.40 7.01 -11.07
C GLU A 86 -1.87 7.25 -11.42
N MET A 87 -2.81 6.70 -10.64
CA MET A 87 -4.24 6.94 -10.85
C MET A 87 -4.64 8.42 -10.78
N VAL A 88 -3.88 9.23 -10.04
CA VAL A 88 -4.08 10.69 -9.96
C VAL A 88 -3.09 11.49 -10.82
N GLY A 89 -2.34 10.80 -11.69
CA GLY A 89 -1.43 11.44 -12.66
C GLY A 89 -0.08 11.86 -12.08
N ILE A 90 0.31 11.40 -10.90
CA ILE A 90 1.61 11.67 -10.30
C ILE A 90 2.59 10.61 -10.74
N LYS A 91 3.64 11.05 -11.44
CA LYS A 91 4.77 10.22 -11.83
C LYS A 91 5.97 10.53 -10.95
N HIS A 92 6.68 9.48 -10.54
CA HIS A 92 8.00 9.60 -9.90
C HIS A 92 8.91 8.45 -10.34
N ASP A 93 10.20 8.73 -10.41
CA ASP A 93 11.19 7.80 -10.94
C ASP A 93 11.95 7.03 -9.84
N VAL A 94 11.58 7.25 -8.57
CA VAL A 94 12.29 6.67 -7.42
C VAL A 94 11.40 5.68 -6.70
N GLN A 95 11.91 4.46 -6.59
CA GLN A 95 11.25 3.40 -5.84
C GLN A 95 11.27 3.70 -4.34
N PHE A 96 10.13 3.52 -3.68
CA PHE A 96 10.06 3.48 -2.23
C PHE A 96 10.68 2.20 -1.69
N LYS A 97 11.28 2.28 -0.50
CA LYS A 97 11.93 1.13 0.13
C LYS A 97 10.98 0.37 1.04
N THR A 98 11.05 -0.94 1.00
CA THR A 98 10.36 -1.84 1.92
C THR A 98 11.31 -2.35 2.98
N PHE A 99 10.79 -2.69 4.16
CA PHE A 99 11.58 -3.05 5.35
C PHE A 99 11.10 -4.37 5.95
N ASN A 100 11.14 -5.45 5.17
CA ASN A 100 10.60 -6.76 5.54
C ASN A 100 11.19 -7.36 6.84
N ASN A 101 12.37 -6.90 7.24
CA ASN A 101 13.02 -7.31 8.49
C ASN A 101 12.98 -6.22 9.59
N GLY A 102 12.08 -5.23 9.44
CA GLY A 102 12.06 -4.04 10.29
C GLY A 102 13.02 -2.94 9.81
N PHE A 103 12.88 -1.77 10.41
CA PHE A 103 13.67 -0.58 10.06
C PHE A 103 15.10 -0.66 10.59
N PRO A 104 16.08 -0.07 9.88
CA PRO A 104 17.43 0.12 10.38
C PRO A 104 17.46 0.86 11.72
N TYR A 105 18.47 0.56 12.53
CA TYR A 105 18.63 1.14 13.86
C TYR A 105 18.63 2.67 13.87
N ASP A 106 19.24 3.28 12.86
CA ASP A 106 19.33 4.74 12.73
C ASP A 106 17.95 5.42 12.57
N ILE A 107 17.01 4.75 11.89
CA ILE A 107 15.62 5.23 11.80
C ILE A 107 14.98 5.21 13.19
N LEU A 108 15.13 4.11 13.94
CA LEU A 108 14.54 3.98 15.27
C LEU A 108 15.09 5.02 16.25
N VAL A 109 16.40 5.21 16.27
CA VAL A 109 17.05 6.26 17.07
C VAL A 109 16.54 7.65 16.66
N GLY A 110 16.44 7.90 15.36
CA GLY A 110 15.89 9.15 14.85
C GLY A 110 14.44 9.38 15.32
N ILE A 111 13.60 8.34 15.30
CA ILE A 111 12.22 8.41 15.80
C ILE A 111 12.21 8.75 17.29
N GLU A 112 13.03 8.09 18.11
CA GLU A 112 13.13 8.38 19.54
C GLU A 112 13.57 9.83 19.79
N GLN A 113 14.50 10.34 19.00
CA GLN A 113 14.97 11.74 19.11
C GLN A 113 13.89 12.77 18.76
N VAL A 114 13.15 12.56 17.64
CA VAL A 114 12.16 13.57 17.18
C VAL A 114 10.85 13.50 17.97
N THR A 115 10.56 12.37 18.62
CA THR A 115 9.32 12.18 19.40
C THR A 115 9.53 12.28 20.92
N GLY A 116 10.76 12.07 21.39
CA GLY A 116 11.06 11.93 22.82
C GLY A 116 10.46 10.67 23.44
N ARG A 117 10.05 9.69 22.64
CA ARG A 117 9.44 8.44 23.09
C ARG A 117 10.29 7.25 22.70
N ARG A 118 10.35 6.25 23.58
CA ARG A 118 10.98 4.97 23.24
C ARG A 118 10.18 4.22 22.20
N VAL A 119 10.87 3.53 21.32
CA VAL A 119 10.29 2.65 20.29
C VAL A 119 10.28 1.20 20.79
N VAL A 120 9.17 0.51 20.54
CA VAL A 120 9.03 -0.94 20.71
C VAL A 120 8.47 -1.54 19.41
N GLY A 121 8.68 -2.84 19.19
CA GLY A 121 8.24 -3.53 17.97
C GLY A 121 9.35 -3.64 16.94
N ASN A 122 9.27 -2.88 15.86
CA ASN A 122 10.22 -2.92 14.73
C ASN A 122 10.25 -4.25 14.00
N LYS A 123 9.10 -4.70 13.55
CA LYS A 123 8.99 -5.89 12.71
C LYS A 123 7.96 -5.70 11.60
N CYS A 124 8.10 -6.51 10.55
CA CYS A 124 7.05 -6.63 9.55
C CYS A 124 5.94 -7.50 10.12
N CYS A 125 4.73 -7.00 10.14
CA CYS A 125 3.56 -7.77 10.53
C CYS A 125 2.32 -7.31 9.76
N ILE A 126 1.43 -8.26 9.57
CA ILE A 126 0.11 -8.03 9.01
C ILE A 126 -0.86 -8.03 10.20
N ASP A 127 -1.85 -7.14 10.17
CA ASP A 127 -2.90 -7.05 11.17
C ASP A 127 -2.48 -6.49 12.55
N ASP A 128 -3.44 -6.54 13.47
CA ASP A 128 -3.32 -6.01 14.83
C ASP A 128 -2.53 -6.90 15.80
N ALA A 129 -1.89 -7.97 15.31
CA ALA A 129 -1.16 -8.91 16.16
C ALA A 129 -0.07 -8.22 17.00
N ILE A 130 0.58 -7.20 16.44
CA ILE A 130 1.60 -6.44 17.17
C ILE A 130 0.99 -5.60 18.30
N ILE A 131 -0.23 -5.14 18.15
CA ILE A 131 -0.96 -4.39 19.18
C ILE A 131 -1.31 -5.33 20.34
N GLN A 132 -1.76 -6.55 20.03
CA GLN A 132 -2.04 -7.56 21.05
C GLN A 132 -0.77 -7.96 21.81
N GLU A 133 0.38 -8.06 21.13
CA GLU A 133 1.66 -8.42 21.72
C GLU A 133 2.25 -7.31 22.59
N LEU A 134 2.18 -6.07 22.15
CA LEU A 134 2.93 -4.95 22.74
C LEU A 134 2.06 -3.87 23.38
N GLY A 135 0.73 -3.94 23.26
CA GLY A 135 -0.17 -2.89 23.73
C GLY A 135 -0.08 -2.62 25.22
N GLU A 136 -0.10 -3.64 26.07
CA GLU A 136 0.06 -3.47 27.51
C GLU A 136 1.40 -2.82 27.89
N ARG A 137 2.47 -3.22 27.21
CA ARG A 137 3.80 -2.63 27.38
C ARG A 137 3.84 -1.18 26.92
N GLN A 138 3.17 -0.88 25.78
CA GLN A 138 3.06 0.47 25.25
C GLN A 138 2.37 1.39 26.28
N VAL A 139 1.24 0.97 26.83
CA VAL A 139 0.49 1.73 27.83
C VAL A 139 1.33 1.95 29.10
N SER A 140 2.00 0.90 29.58
CA SER A 140 2.79 0.96 30.82
C SER A 140 3.98 1.92 30.76
N TYR A 141 4.62 2.04 29.58
CA TYR A 141 5.84 2.85 29.41
C TYR A 141 5.65 4.10 28.56
N GLY A 142 4.48 4.32 27.97
CA GLY A 142 4.21 5.44 27.08
C GLY A 142 5.10 5.45 25.83
N SER A 143 5.52 4.26 25.37
CA SER A 143 6.35 4.07 24.18
C SER A 143 5.54 4.23 22.90
N LEU A 144 6.20 4.22 21.72
CA LEU A 144 5.59 4.08 20.42
C LEU A 144 5.78 2.67 19.90
N ILE A 145 4.73 2.03 19.39
CA ILE A 145 4.85 0.79 18.64
C ILE A 145 5.15 1.16 17.19
N ILE A 146 6.31 0.79 16.69
CA ILE A 146 6.73 1.01 15.30
C ILE A 146 6.77 -0.34 14.60
N TYR A 147 6.13 -0.41 13.44
CA TYR A 147 6.11 -1.61 12.61
C TYR A 147 5.91 -1.26 11.13
N THR A 148 5.99 -2.24 10.27
CA THR A 148 5.80 -2.10 8.83
C THR A 148 4.99 -3.28 8.30
N SER A 149 4.47 -3.15 7.11
CA SER A 149 3.87 -4.24 6.33
C SER A 149 4.79 -4.68 5.18
N ALA A 150 4.26 -5.44 4.25
CA ALA A 150 4.99 -5.77 3.02
C ALA A 150 5.15 -4.55 2.07
N ASP A 151 4.38 -3.48 2.30
CA ASP A 151 4.47 -2.24 1.54
C ASP A 151 5.56 -1.30 2.09
N SER A 152 5.79 -0.18 1.41
CA SER A 152 6.69 0.88 1.88
C SER A 152 5.98 1.79 2.86
N ASP A 153 5.69 1.28 4.05
CA ASP A 153 5.02 2.01 5.11
C ASP A 153 5.77 1.93 6.45
N LEU A 154 5.62 2.97 7.24
CA LEU A 154 6.01 3.01 8.63
C LEU A 154 4.76 3.27 9.46
N GLN A 155 4.33 2.28 10.20
CA GLN A 155 3.14 2.35 11.03
C GLN A 155 3.51 2.69 12.46
N VAL A 156 2.74 3.62 13.05
CA VAL A 156 2.93 4.12 14.40
C VAL A 156 1.66 3.89 15.18
N ALA A 157 1.74 3.12 16.26
CA ALA A 157 0.61 2.87 17.11
C ALA A 157 0.89 3.26 18.57
N ALA A 158 -0.14 3.80 19.22
CA ALA A 158 -0.16 4.11 20.64
C ALA A 158 -1.60 4.18 21.15
N HIS A 159 -1.80 3.91 22.43
CA HIS A 159 -3.10 4.07 23.10
C HIS A 159 -3.38 5.55 23.37
N GLU A 160 -4.59 6.02 23.11
CA GLU A 160 -4.97 7.43 23.21
C GLU A 160 -4.89 8.01 24.62
N ASP A 161 -5.07 7.17 25.65
CA ASP A 161 -4.89 7.60 27.05
C ASP A 161 -3.42 7.93 27.40
N CYS A 162 -2.46 7.37 26.65
CA CYS A 162 -1.04 7.62 26.86
C CYS A 162 -0.49 8.69 25.92
N ILE A 163 -0.94 8.69 24.67
CA ILE A 163 -0.53 9.61 23.63
C ILE A 163 -1.78 10.10 22.91
N PRO A 164 -2.28 11.31 23.23
CA PRO A 164 -3.45 11.89 22.58
C PRO A 164 -3.30 11.92 21.07
N ILE A 165 -4.40 11.73 20.33
CA ILE A 165 -4.41 11.61 18.88
C ILE A 165 -3.71 12.77 18.16
N ASN A 166 -3.89 14.02 18.63
CA ASN A 166 -3.21 15.17 18.05
C ASN A 166 -1.69 15.12 18.24
N THR A 167 -1.23 14.56 19.36
CA THR A 167 0.20 14.37 19.62
C THR A 167 0.77 13.27 18.73
N LEU A 168 0.01 12.18 18.54
CA LEU A 168 0.39 11.10 17.65
C LEU A 168 0.54 11.60 16.20
N HIS A 169 -0.39 12.42 15.72
CA HIS A 169 -0.29 13.05 14.39
C HIS A 169 0.97 13.91 14.25
N GLN A 170 1.29 14.74 15.26
CA GLN A 170 2.54 15.53 15.25
C GLN A 170 3.79 14.64 15.24
N TYR A 171 3.76 13.51 15.91
CA TYR A 171 4.84 12.52 15.83
C TYR A 171 4.97 11.93 14.42
N CYS A 172 3.86 11.56 13.79
CA CYS A 172 3.85 11.07 12.42
C CYS A 172 4.41 12.11 11.43
N GLU A 173 4.06 13.38 11.57
CA GLU A 173 4.62 14.46 10.74
C GLU A 173 6.15 14.56 10.89
N ARG A 174 6.68 14.55 12.12
CA ARG A 174 8.13 14.59 12.38
C ARG A 174 8.84 13.34 11.87
N ILE A 175 8.22 12.15 12.03
CA ILE A 175 8.73 10.89 11.50
C ILE A 175 8.73 10.95 9.98
N ARG A 176 7.70 11.52 9.37
CA ARG A 176 7.64 11.72 7.92
C ARG A 176 8.80 12.58 7.40
N GLU A 177 9.07 13.70 8.04
CA GLU A 177 10.21 14.57 7.71
C GLU A 177 11.55 13.81 7.83
N LEU A 178 11.70 13.03 8.91
CA LEU A 178 12.90 12.22 9.16
C LEU A 178 13.12 11.19 8.05
N THR A 179 12.05 10.48 7.64
CA THR A 179 12.12 9.30 6.74
C THR A 179 12.02 9.65 5.26
N TRP A 180 11.83 10.92 4.90
CA TRP A 180 11.77 11.39 3.50
C TRP A 180 13.16 11.58 2.87
N LYS A 181 14.19 10.99 3.42
CA LYS A 181 15.55 11.02 2.87
C LYS A 181 15.72 9.92 1.83
N ASP A 182 16.59 10.15 0.84
CA ASP A 182 16.84 9.20 -0.25
C ASP A 182 17.33 7.82 0.25
N GLU A 183 18.09 7.83 1.33
CA GLU A 183 18.60 6.60 1.94
C GLU A 183 17.51 5.71 2.55
N TRP A 184 16.40 6.30 3.01
CA TRP A 184 15.31 5.58 3.66
C TRP A 184 14.04 5.56 2.83
N ARG A 185 13.66 6.66 2.24
CA ARG A 185 12.52 6.88 1.34
C ARG A 185 11.31 5.98 1.64
N VAL A 186 10.80 6.11 2.86
CA VAL A 186 9.56 5.47 3.26
C VAL A 186 8.40 6.08 2.48
N GLY A 187 7.53 5.25 1.93
CA GLY A 187 6.41 5.71 1.10
C GLY A 187 5.35 6.48 1.91
N ARG A 188 4.99 6.00 3.08
CA ARG A 188 4.01 6.62 3.98
C ARG A 188 4.34 6.39 5.46
N VAL A 189 3.89 7.30 6.29
CA VAL A 189 3.88 7.20 7.75
C VAL A 189 2.46 7.40 8.24
#